data_8de788e23d1b5d8588959a3a3de91ff8
#
_entry.id   8de788e23d1b5d8588959a3a3de91ff8
#
_cell.length_a   1.000
_cell.length_b   1.000
_cell.length_c   1.000
_cell.angle_alpha   90.00
_cell.angle_beta   90.00
_cell.angle_gamma   90.00
#
_symmetry.space_group_name_H-M   'P 1'
#
loop_
_entity.id
_entity.type
_entity.pdbx_description
1 polymer ?
#
loop_
_entity_poly.entity_id
_entity_poly.type
_entity_poly.pdbx_seq_one_letter_code
_entity_poly.pdbx_strand_id
1 'polypeptide(L)'
;MASIFSSSSFHLGFKTKKMACSYKIDSTCASTHQFPRFSLRRDGPMDSPLRMFAANRAYSDAADSAPENLDEKTPYIPIYVMLPLGIINMEGELVDADNLFNQLKMLKSSNVDGVMVDCWWGIVERRAPKEYNWSGYKKLFEIVRDLGLKLQVVMSFHECGGNVGDDIHIPIPQWVQEIGYENPDIYFTDKEGRRNHECLSWGIDAEMVLNGRTPLEVYSDYMRSFRLEFDDFFARRVISEIEIGLGPCGELRYPSYPAKFGWEYPGIGEFQCYDKYLIKSLQKAAEAWGNSAWGKAPENAGSYNSKPQETGFFCDFGEYNGFYGRFFLHWYSQILINHGDRVLGLAALAFKGTPIAAKVSGIHWWYNTKSHAAELTAGFYNSGNFTGYSAIVSMLKKHGAALNFTCLELRTVDQEREFPEALSDPEGLVWEVLNAAWEVKIPVAGENALPCYHREGYNKILQIAKPMNDPFGRHYLSAFTYLRLSPTLLEKHNFIEFERFVQKMHDK
;
A
#
# COMPACT_ATOMS: atom_id res chain seq x y z
N MET A 1 -8.91 0.51 -0.68
CA MET A 1 -9.39 -0.20 -1.88
C MET A 1 -10.40 -1.32 -1.61
N ALA A 2 -10.79 -1.55 -0.39
CA ALA A 2 -11.68 -2.68 -0.02
C ALA A 2 -13.14 -2.57 -0.47
N SER A 3 -13.53 -1.68 -1.37
CA SER A 3 -14.95 -1.42 -1.60
C SER A 3 -15.38 -1.11 -3.05
N ILE A 4 -14.63 -1.60 -4.03
CA ILE A 4 -14.98 -1.33 -5.44
C ILE A 4 -16.06 -2.30 -6.00
N PHE A 5 -16.42 -3.36 -5.27
CA PHE A 5 -17.32 -4.41 -5.81
C PHE A 5 -18.55 -4.65 -4.93
N SER A 6 -19.56 -3.83 -5.10
CA SER A 6 -20.92 -4.19 -4.76
C SER A 6 -21.71 -4.37 -6.07
N SER A 7 -22.04 -5.62 -6.39
CA SER A 7 -22.88 -5.96 -7.53
C SER A 7 -24.31 -5.49 -7.29
N SER A 8 -24.72 -4.42 -7.97
CA SER A 8 -26.14 -4.13 -8.23
C SER A 8 -26.34 -4.04 -9.73
N SER A 9 -26.97 -5.08 -10.29
CA SER A 9 -27.45 -5.13 -11.66
C SER A 9 -28.55 -4.09 -11.86
N PHE A 10 -28.24 -3.01 -12.58
CA PHE A 10 -29.23 -2.16 -13.20
C PHE A 10 -29.09 -2.22 -14.72
N HIS A 11 -30.08 -2.85 -15.37
CA HIS A 11 -30.28 -2.77 -16.80
C HIS A 11 -30.87 -1.39 -17.15
N LEU A 12 -30.08 -0.57 -17.85
CA LEU A 12 -30.60 0.61 -18.56
C LEU A 12 -30.07 0.60 -19.99
N GLY A 13 -30.99 0.36 -20.93
CA GLY A 13 -30.69 0.38 -22.34
C GLY A 13 -30.40 1.78 -22.84
N PHE A 14 -29.28 1.96 -23.53
CA PHE A 14 -29.00 3.15 -24.32
C PHE A 14 -28.86 2.81 -25.80
N LYS A 15 -29.69 3.48 -26.60
CA LYS A 15 -29.68 3.46 -28.07
C LYS A 15 -28.42 4.15 -28.61
N THR A 16 -27.66 3.41 -29.39
CA THR A 16 -26.51 3.94 -30.15
C THR A 16 -26.99 4.76 -31.34
N LYS A 17 -26.56 6.03 -31.43
CA LYS A 17 -26.52 6.81 -32.66
C LYS A 17 -25.09 6.83 -33.20
N LYS A 18 -24.90 6.16 -34.34
CA LYS A 18 -23.67 6.29 -35.15
C LYS A 18 -23.64 7.65 -35.82
N MET A 19 -22.59 8.42 -35.63
CA MET A 19 -22.21 9.53 -36.53
C MET A 19 -20.83 9.20 -37.10
N ALA A 20 -20.81 9.02 -38.42
CA ALA A 20 -19.59 8.89 -39.19
C ALA A 20 -19.09 10.28 -39.56
N CYS A 21 -17.84 10.57 -39.30
CA CYS A 21 -17.16 11.74 -39.87
C CYS A 21 -15.84 11.29 -40.50
N SER A 22 -15.78 11.43 -41.83
CA SER A 22 -14.64 11.13 -42.65
C SER A 22 -13.74 12.36 -42.72
N TYR A 23 -12.44 12.22 -42.43
CA TYR A 23 -11.45 13.23 -42.79
C TYR A 23 -10.40 12.64 -43.75
N LYS A 24 -10.20 13.38 -44.83
CA LYS A 24 -9.23 13.14 -45.92
C LYS A 24 -7.83 13.47 -45.41
N ILE A 25 -6.90 12.61 -45.77
CA ILE A 25 -5.45 12.84 -45.65
C ILE A 25 -4.99 13.59 -46.88
N ASP A 26 -4.38 14.75 -46.72
CA ASP A 26 -3.59 15.42 -47.74
C ASP A 26 -2.11 15.31 -47.36
N SER A 27 -1.38 14.67 -48.26
CA SER A 27 0.07 14.53 -48.26
C SER A 27 0.67 15.71 -49.01
N THR A 28 1.60 16.45 -48.37
CA THR A 28 2.79 17.04 -49.01
C THR A 28 3.48 18.00 -48.01
N CYS A 29 4.71 17.69 -47.61
CA CYS A 29 5.87 18.53 -47.82
C CYS A 29 7.14 17.92 -47.22
N ALA A 30 8.06 17.56 -48.08
CA ALA A 30 9.43 17.22 -47.72
C ALA A 30 10.26 18.50 -47.60
N SER A 31 11.00 18.66 -46.51
CA SER A 31 12.16 19.55 -46.50
C SER A 31 13.30 18.93 -45.68
N THR A 32 14.38 18.74 -46.42
CA THR A 32 15.70 18.26 -45.99
C THR A 32 16.40 19.32 -45.16
N HIS A 33 16.82 18.94 -43.92
CA HIS A 33 17.89 19.64 -43.23
C HIS A 33 18.94 18.62 -42.76
N GLN A 34 20.17 18.87 -43.28
CA GLN A 34 21.39 18.12 -42.94
C GLN A 34 21.84 18.49 -41.51
N PHE A 35 22.16 17.49 -40.71
CA PHE A 35 22.90 17.63 -39.46
C PHE A 35 24.36 17.25 -39.63
N PRO A 36 25.29 17.95 -38.97
CA PRO A 36 26.72 17.67 -39.07
C PRO A 36 27.12 16.43 -38.29
N ARG A 37 27.96 15.58 -38.89
CA ARG A 37 28.59 14.42 -38.27
C ARG A 37 29.67 14.86 -37.31
N PHE A 38 29.53 14.49 -36.03
CA PHE A 38 30.66 14.44 -35.07
C PHE A 38 31.19 13.00 -35.00
N SER A 39 32.48 12.88 -35.28
CA SER A 39 33.23 11.64 -35.15
C SER A 39 33.63 11.40 -33.68
N LEU A 40 33.18 10.34 -33.05
CA LEU A 40 33.68 9.88 -31.78
C LEU A 40 34.81 8.88 -32.01
N ARG A 41 35.98 9.17 -31.46
CA ARG A 41 37.14 8.26 -31.34
C ARG A 41 36.78 7.09 -30.43
N ARG A 42 37.12 5.90 -30.88
CA ARG A 42 37.12 4.67 -30.09
C ARG A 42 38.39 4.67 -29.22
N ASP A 43 38.21 4.48 -27.90
CA ASP A 43 39.26 3.95 -27.03
C ASP A 43 38.68 2.84 -26.16
N GLY A 44 39.27 1.67 -26.27
CA GLY A 44 39.51 0.56 -25.38
C GLY A 44 38.36 -0.20 -24.67
N PRO A 45 38.50 -1.52 -24.55
CA PRO A 45 37.45 -2.35 -23.98
C PRO A 45 37.53 -2.40 -22.45
N MET A 46 36.41 -2.22 -21.76
CA MET A 46 36.21 -2.66 -20.39
C MET A 46 35.33 -3.91 -20.36
N ASP A 47 35.94 -4.99 -19.96
CA ASP A 47 35.29 -6.27 -19.67
C ASP A 47 34.30 -6.15 -18.52
N SER A 48 33.08 -6.56 -18.74
CA SER A 48 32.10 -6.88 -17.70
C SER A 48 31.50 -8.25 -17.95
N PRO A 49 31.57 -9.20 -17.04
CA PRO A 49 31.04 -10.53 -17.25
C PRO A 49 29.53 -10.56 -16.97
N LEU A 50 28.73 -10.61 -18.05
CA LEU A 50 27.37 -11.11 -18.02
C LEU A 50 27.40 -12.62 -17.74
N ARG A 51 27.01 -13.03 -16.55
CA ARG A 51 26.70 -14.45 -16.30
C ARG A 51 25.24 -14.73 -16.61
N MET A 52 25.01 -15.29 -17.78
CA MET A 52 23.81 -16.09 -18.08
C MET A 52 23.84 -17.35 -17.22
N PHE A 53 22.82 -17.59 -16.43
CA PHE A 53 22.57 -18.90 -15.86
C PHE A 53 21.74 -19.72 -16.82
N ALA A 54 22.42 -20.55 -17.63
CA ALA A 54 21.83 -21.67 -18.30
C ALA A 54 21.89 -22.88 -17.37
N ALA A 55 20.73 -23.49 -17.10
CA ALA A 55 20.65 -24.72 -16.32
C ALA A 55 21.20 -25.89 -17.16
N ASN A 56 22.37 -26.43 -16.81
CA ASN A 56 22.82 -27.71 -17.25
C ASN A 56 22.72 -28.71 -16.08
N ARG A 57 21.84 -29.71 -16.25
CA ARG A 57 21.84 -30.94 -15.46
C ARG A 57 23.14 -31.72 -15.74
N ALA A 58 23.90 -31.97 -14.70
CA ALA A 58 24.83 -33.09 -14.67
C ALA A 58 24.46 -33.96 -13.47
N TYR A 59 24.00 -35.18 -13.74
CA TYR A 59 23.91 -36.24 -12.75
C TYR A 59 25.34 -36.72 -12.41
N SER A 60 25.64 -36.78 -11.14
CA SER A 60 26.71 -37.62 -10.63
C SER A 60 26.21 -38.37 -9.38
N ASP A 61 26.21 -39.68 -9.52
CA ASP A 61 25.92 -40.65 -8.48
C ASP A 61 26.89 -40.45 -7.29
N ALA A 62 26.34 -40.29 -6.11
CA ALA A 62 26.99 -40.61 -4.86
C ALA A 62 25.91 -41.14 -3.88
N ALA A 63 26.20 -42.36 -3.42
CA ALA A 63 25.32 -43.23 -2.66
C ALA A 63 25.02 -42.75 -1.23
N ASP A 64 23.85 -43.17 -0.79
CA ASP A 64 23.42 -43.50 0.59
C ASP A 64 23.84 -42.61 1.74
N SER A 65 22.97 -41.67 2.06
CA SER A 65 22.57 -41.45 3.44
C SER A 65 21.03 -41.29 3.44
N ALA A 66 20.34 -42.12 4.25
CA ALA A 66 18.90 -42.08 4.42
C ALA A 66 18.45 -40.67 4.82
N PRO A 67 17.35 -40.13 4.30
CA PRO A 67 16.83 -38.89 4.75
C PRO A 67 16.37 -39.07 6.20
N GLU A 68 16.99 -38.33 7.12
CA GLU A 68 16.37 -38.05 8.42
C GLU A 68 14.95 -37.54 8.15
N ASN A 69 13.95 -38.21 8.70
CA ASN A 69 12.55 -37.76 8.74
C ASN A 69 12.51 -36.42 9.46
N LEU A 70 12.70 -35.32 8.74
CA LEU A 70 12.22 -34.02 9.14
C LEU A 70 10.70 -34.10 9.03
N ASP A 71 10.03 -34.31 10.15
CA ASP A 71 8.61 -33.98 10.31
C ASP A 71 8.47 -32.52 9.85
N GLU A 72 8.08 -32.30 8.60
CA GLU A 72 7.79 -30.97 8.05
C GLU A 72 6.52 -30.44 8.74
N LYS A 73 6.70 -29.90 9.94
CA LYS A 73 5.64 -29.17 10.63
C LYS A 73 5.39 -27.88 9.87
N THR A 74 4.24 -27.79 9.21
CA THR A 74 3.80 -26.53 8.60
C THR A 74 3.73 -25.44 9.67
N PRO A 75 4.18 -24.19 9.38
CA PRO A 75 4.23 -23.14 10.39
C PRO A 75 2.83 -22.74 10.86
N TYR A 76 2.70 -22.45 12.14
CA TYR A 76 1.53 -21.79 12.71
C TYR A 76 1.50 -20.34 12.26
N ILE A 77 0.41 -19.90 11.60
CA ILE A 77 0.22 -18.53 11.15
C ILE A 77 -0.83 -17.85 12.04
N PRO A 78 -0.46 -16.85 12.87
CA PRO A 78 -1.41 -16.10 13.67
C PRO A 78 -2.46 -15.38 12.82
N ILE A 79 -3.73 -15.42 13.27
CA ILE A 79 -4.85 -14.75 12.62
C ILE A 79 -5.33 -13.59 13.47
N TYR A 80 -5.35 -12.41 12.85
CA TYR A 80 -5.97 -11.22 13.40
C TYR A 80 -7.22 -10.85 12.59
N VAL A 81 -8.17 -10.18 13.23
CA VAL A 81 -9.36 -9.66 12.56
C VAL A 81 -9.42 -8.15 12.79
N MET A 82 -9.43 -7.39 11.70
CA MET A 82 -9.55 -5.94 11.78
C MET A 82 -10.94 -5.55 12.25
N LEU A 83 -11.01 -4.65 13.23
CA LEU A 83 -12.26 -4.19 13.81
C LEU A 83 -12.99 -3.24 12.84
N PRO A 84 -14.32 -3.08 13.00
CA PRO A 84 -15.11 -2.18 12.15
C PRO A 84 -14.64 -0.73 12.29
N LEU A 85 -14.85 0.06 11.25
CA LEU A 85 -14.76 1.52 11.32
C LEU A 85 -15.84 2.05 12.31
N GLY A 86 -15.56 3.18 12.95
CA GLY A 86 -16.52 3.86 13.83
C GLY A 86 -16.79 3.18 15.17
N ILE A 87 -16.01 2.17 15.56
CA ILE A 87 -16.10 1.61 16.92
C ILE A 87 -15.68 2.63 18.00
N ILE A 88 -14.87 3.62 17.64
CA ILE A 88 -14.63 4.82 18.42
C ILE A 88 -15.25 5.98 17.66
N ASN A 89 -16.16 6.71 18.29
CA ASN A 89 -16.84 7.86 17.69
C ASN A 89 -15.95 9.12 17.68
N MET A 90 -16.43 10.19 17.04
CA MET A 90 -15.69 11.44 16.95
C MET A 90 -15.50 12.16 18.29
N GLU A 91 -16.21 11.78 19.33
CA GLU A 91 -16.06 12.22 20.72
C GLU A 91 -14.98 11.45 21.48
N GLY A 92 -14.40 10.41 20.84
CA GLY A 92 -13.38 9.53 21.43
C GLY A 92 -13.98 8.48 22.38
N GLU A 93 -15.23 8.10 22.18
CA GLU A 93 -15.94 7.13 23.02
C GLU A 93 -16.11 5.79 22.27
N LEU A 94 -16.02 4.67 23.01
CA LEU A 94 -16.30 3.35 22.50
C LEU A 94 -17.81 3.19 22.29
N VAL A 95 -18.19 2.85 21.06
CA VAL A 95 -19.60 2.62 20.67
C VAL A 95 -19.96 1.17 20.90
N ASP A 96 -21.16 0.94 21.50
CA ASP A 96 -21.77 -0.38 21.70
C ASP A 96 -20.81 -1.45 22.24
N ALA A 97 -20.21 -1.17 23.41
CA ALA A 97 -19.23 -2.02 24.06
C ALA A 97 -19.72 -3.46 24.31
N ASP A 98 -21.01 -3.64 24.64
CA ASP A 98 -21.59 -4.95 24.93
C ASP A 98 -21.69 -5.82 23.67
N ASN A 99 -22.13 -5.26 22.54
CA ASN A 99 -22.17 -5.97 21.26
C ASN A 99 -20.77 -6.32 20.79
N LEU A 100 -19.83 -5.38 20.88
CA LEU A 100 -18.43 -5.63 20.53
C LEU A 100 -17.82 -6.74 21.39
N PHE A 101 -18.06 -6.72 22.71
CA PHE A 101 -17.61 -7.79 23.60
C PHE A 101 -18.11 -9.18 23.15
N ASN A 102 -19.40 -9.28 22.79
CA ASN A 102 -19.99 -10.53 22.31
C ASN A 102 -19.37 -10.99 21.00
N GLN A 103 -19.13 -10.08 20.05
CA GLN A 103 -18.48 -10.39 18.78
C GLN A 103 -17.02 -10.85 18.98
N LEU A 104 -16.25 -10.17 19.84
CA LEU A 104 -14.89 -10.56 20.20
C LEU A 104 -14.84 -11.93 20.91
N LYS A 105 -15.82 -12.23 21.72
CA LYS A 105 -15.96 -13.55 22.35
C LYS A 105 -16.21 -14.66 21.32
N MET A 106 -16.98 -14.39 20.27
CA MET A 106 -17.14 -15.32 19.14
C MET A 106 -15.82 -15.54 18.40
N LEU A 107 -15.08 -14.49 18.07
CA LEU A 107 -13.77 -14.61 17.44
C LEU A 107 -12.80 -15.42 18.32
N LYS A 108 -12.79 -15.17 19.62
CA LYS A 108 -11.96 -15.94 20.57
C LYS A 108 -12.33 -17.42 20.59
N SER A 109 -13.62 -17.75 20.54
CA SER A 109 -14.08 -19.16 20.52
C SER A 109 -13.67 -19.89 19.25
N SER A 110 -13.40 -19.17 18.15
CA SER A 110 -12.89 -19.71 16.87
C SER A 110 -11.37 -19.73 16.79
N ASN A 111 -10.68 -19.59 17.93
CA ASN A 111 -9.22 -19.56 18.05
C ASN A 111 -8.53 -18.41 17.30
N VAL A 112 -9.21 -17.30 17.02
CA VAL A 112 -8.55 -16.08 16.52
C VAL A 112 -7.55 -15.58 17.57
N ASP A 113 -6.34 -15.24 17.15
CA ASP A 113 -5.25 -14.85 18.05
C ASP A 113 -5.42 -13.43 18.58
N GLY A 114 -5.96 -12.55 17.75
CA GLY A 114 -6.12 -11.15 18.11
C GLY A 114 -6.97 -10.34 17.15
N VAL A 115 -6.96 -9.05 17.39
CA VAL A 115 -7.66 -8.08 16.55
C VAL A 115 -6.72 -6.96 16.13
N MET A 116 -7.06 -6.27 15.02
CA MET A 116 -6.37 -5.07 14.58
C MET A 116 -7.32 -3.88 14.68
N VAL A 117 -6.82 -2.70 15.04
CA VAL A 117 -7.61 -1.48 15.17
C VAL A 117 -6.85 -0.26 14.72
N ASP A 118 -7.55 0.63 14.00
CA ASP A 118 -7.06 1.96 13.67
C ASP A 118 -7.14 2.89 14.88
N CYS A 119 -6.02 3.50 15.25
CA CYS A 119 -5.97 4.64 16.16
C CYS A 119 -5.93 5.93 15.34
N TRP A 120 -7.11 6.52 15.14
CA TRP A 120 -7.32 7.65 14.25
C TRP A 120 -6.79 8.96 14.85
N TRP A 121 -5.83 9.57 14.16
CA TRP A 121 -5.29 10.87 14.55
C TRP A 121 -6.39 11.92 14.67
N GLY A 122 -7.33 11.94 13.70
CA GLY A 122 -8.45 12.88 13.70
C GLY A 122 -9.47 12.72 14.83
N ILE A 123 -9.50 11.57 15.52
CA ILE A 123 -10.29 11.36 16.74
C ILE A 123 -9.49 11.76 17.97
N VAL A 124 -8.26 11.27 18.06
CA VAL A 124 -7.45 11.36 19.29
C VAL A 124 -6.90 12.76 19.54
N GLU A 125 -6.34 13.44 18.54
CA GLU A 125 -5.80 14.81 18.62
C GLU A 125 -6.70 15.80 17.87
N ARG A 126 -8.02 15.64 18.01
CA ARG A 126 -9.04 16.32 17.20
C ARG A 126 -9.00 17.81 17.27
N ARG A 127 -8.96 18.39 18.51
CA ARG A 127 -9.28 19.80 18.78
C ARG A 127 -8.07 20.72 18.74
N ALA A 128 -7.02 20.31 19.38
CA ALA A 128 -5.83 21.14 19.54
C ALA A 128 -4.55 20.29 19.57
N PRO A 129 -3.41 20.86 19.16
CA PRO A 129 -2.13 20.18 19.22
C PRO A 129 -1.80 19.65 20.61
N LYS A 130 -1.42 18.38 20.71
CA LYS A 130 -1.04 17.68 21.95
C LYS A 130 -2.17 17.45 22.95
N GLU A 131 -3.41 17.69 22.57
CA GLU A 131 -4.57 17.28 23.34
C GLU A 131 -5.05 15.89 22.89
N TYR A 132 -4.55 14.85 23.55
CA TYR A 132 -4.81 13.47 23.18
C TYR A 132 -5.93 12.86 24.03
N ASN A 133 -7.01 12.38 23.40
CA ASN A 133 -8.09 11.64 24.04
C ASN A 133 -8.02 10.15 23.68
N TRP A 134 -7.45 9.36 24.56
CA TRP A 134 -7.31 7.91 24.43
C TRP A 134 -8.43 7.11 25.12
N SER A 135 -9.42 7.78 25.72
CA SER A 135 -10.38 7.15 26.64
C SER A 135 -11.18 6.00 26.02
N GLY A 136 -11.68 6.15 24.79
CA GLY A 136 -12.41 5.08 24.09
C GLY A 136 -11.50 3.89 23.72
N TYR A 137 -10.29 4.19 23.26
CA TYR A 137 -9.30 3.15 22.96
C TYR A 137 -8.89 2.38 24.20
N LYS A 138 -8.77 3.04 25.35
CA LYS A 138 -8.46 2.38 26.63
C LYS A 138 -9.52 1.35 27.02
N LYS A 139 -10.79 1.74 26.93
CA LYS A 139 -11.91 0.81 27.18
C LYS A 139 -11.90 -0.37 26.19
N LEU A 140 -11.65 -0.11 24.92
CA LEU A 140 -11.53 -1.16 23.91
C LEU A 140 -10.39 -2.13 24.25
N PHE A 141 -9.21 -1.63 24.56
CA PHE A 141 -8.02 -2.45 24.85
C PHE A 141 -8.20 -3.27 26.13
N GLU A 142 -8.91 -2.75 27.13
CA GLU A 142 -9.29 -3.48 28.32
C GLU A 142 -10.17 -4.70 27.97
N ILE A 143 -11.18 -4.54 27.11
CA ILE A 143 -12.03 -5.65 26.63
C ILE A 143 -11.17 -6.70 25.89
N VAL A 144 -10.29 -6.28 24.99
CA VAL A 144 -9.40 -7.20 24.23
C VAL A 144 -8.49 -7.99 25.19
N ARG A 145 -7.88 -7.29 26.16
CA ARG A 145 -7.03 -7.89 27.19
C ARG A 145 -7.81 -8.92 28.03
N ASP A 146 -8.99 -8.57 28.49
CA ASP A 146 -9.80 -9.40 29.41
C ASP A 146 -10.32 -10.67 28.71
N LEU A 147 -10.47 -10.63 27.38
CA LEU A 147 -10.76 -11.81 26.55
C LEU A 147 -9.49 -12.63 26.21
N GLY A 148 -8.31 -12.16 26.59
CA GLY A 148 -7.04 -12.83 26.27
C GLY A 148 -6.72 -12.83 24.77
N LEU A 149 -7.18 -11.82 24.04
CA LEU A 149 -6.82 -11.56 22.64
C LEU A 149 -5.57 -10.67 22.57
N LYS A 150 -4.83 -10.81 21.47
CA LYS A 150 -3.73 -9.89 21.13
C LYS A 150 -4.27 -8.70 20.35
N LEU A 151 -3.45 -7.66 20.25
CA LEU A 151 -3.81 -6.42 19.61
C LEU A 151 -2.71 -5.98 18.64
N GLN A 152 -3.04 -5.82 17.37
CA GLN A 152 -2.29 -5.03 16.40
C GLN A 152 -2.93 -3.63 16.33
N VAL A 153 -2.12 -2.59 16.32
CA VAL A 153 -2.60 -1.21 16.34
C VAL A 153 -2.04 -0.45 15.15
N VAL A 154 -2.91 0.21 14.39
CA VAL A 154 -2.51 1.06 13.27
C VAL A 154 -2.45 2.51 13.73
N MET A 155 -1.31 3.19 13.55
CA MET A 155 -1.18 4.64 13.72
C MET A 155 -1.73 5.33 12.47
N SER A 156 -3.02 5.70 12.47
CA SER A 156 -3.75 6.16 11.29
C SER A 156 -3.72 7.68 11.18
N PHE A 157 -2.77 8.20 10.38
CA PHE A 157 -2.56 9.63 10.17
C PHE A 157 -3.34 10.20 8.97
N HIS A 158 -4.20 9.42 8.35
CA HIS A 158 -5.00 9.78 7.18
C HIS A 158 -6.48 9.96 7.53
N GLU A 159 -7.24 10.58 6.62
CA GLU A 159 -8.71 10.66 6.66
C GLU A 159 -9.33 9.34 6.20
N CYS A 160 -10.41 8.90 6.85
CA CYS A 160 -11.28 7.83 6.35
C CYS A 160 -12.57 8.43 5.77
N GLY A 161 -13.11 7.85 4.71
CA GLY A 161 -14.37 8.27 4.09
C GLY A 161 -14.21 8.92 2.70
N GLY A 162 -13.00 8.89 2.14
CA GLY A 162 -12.71 9.37 0.79
C GLY A 162 -12.71 8.30 -0.29
N ASN A 163 -12.82 7.03 0.09
CA ASN A 163 -12.76 5.90 -0.81
C ASN A 163 -14.13 5.28 -1.05
N VAL A 164 -14.28 4.58 -2.18
CA VAL A 164 -15.52 3.87 -2.50
C VAL A 164 -15.79 2.81 -1.43
N GLY A 165 -16.99 2.89 -0.80
CA GLY A 165 -17.46 1.94 0.22
C GLY A 165 -17.09 2.27 1.66
N ASP A 166 -16.46 3.41 1.92
CA ASP A 166 -16.33 3.92 3.28
C ASP A 166 -17.69 4.43 3.76
N ASP A 167 -18.27 3.77 4.77
CA ASP A 167 -19.56 4.14 5.34
C ASP A 167 -19.44 5.24 6.41
N ILE A 168 -18.21 5.57 6.81
CA ILE A 168 -17.90 6.49 7.91
C ILE A 168 -16.84 7.49 7.48
N HIS A 169 -17.05 8.74 7.89
CA HIS A 169 -16.09 9.81 7.67
C HIS A 169 -15.37 10.16 8.97
N ILE A 170 -14.04 10.01 8.97
CA ILE A 170 -13.14 10.40 10.06
C ILE A 170 -12.10 11.34 9.45
N PRO A 171 -12.26 12.67 9.61
CA PRO A 171 -11.32 13.63 9.04
C PRO A 171 -9.97 13.60 9.77
N ILE A 172 -8.94 14.19 9.19
CA ILE A 172 -7.73 14.55 9.93
C ILE A 172 -8.07 15.61 11.02
N PRO A 173 -7.20 15.86 12.04
CA PRO A 173 -7.51 16.79 13.12
C PRO A 173 -7.99 18.15 12.64
N GLN A 174 -8.99 18.72 13.33
CA GLN A 174 -9.58 20.01 12.97
C GLN A 174 -8.55 21.13 12.89
N TRP A 175 -7.62 21.19 13.84
CA TRP A 175 -6.57 22.21 13.86
C TRP A 175 -5.60 22.11 12.67
N VAL A 176 -5.44 20.91 12.09
CA VAL A 176 -4.66 20.69 10.84
C VAL A 176 -5.46 21.17 9.63
N GLN A 177 -6.77 20.89 9.60
CA GLN A 177 -7.65 21.38 8.53
C GLN A 177 -7.68 22.93 8.51
N GLU A 178 -7.71 23.57 9.67
CA GLU A 178 -7.64 25.04 9.78
C GLU A 178 -6.34 25.60 9.18
N ILE A 179 -5.21 24.97 9.44
CA ILE A 179 -3.93 25.30 8.79
C ILE A 179 -4.03 25.08 7.26
N GLY A 180 -4.67 24.00 6.83
CA GLY A 180 -4.87 23.67 5.41
C GLY A 180 -5.72 24.70 4.66
N TYR A 181 -6.66 25.40 5.31
CA TYR A 181 -7.39 26.51 4.70
C TYR A 181 -6.48 27.70 4.39
N GLU A 182 -5.50 27.99 5.24
CA GLU A 182 -4.54 29.07 5.04
C GLU A 182 -3.38 28.67 4.11
N ASN A 183 -2.96 27.42 4.17
CA ASN A 183 -1.86 26.86 3.40
C ASN A 183 -2.28 25.51 2.76
N PRO A 184 -3.05 25.51 1.66
CA PRO A 184 -3.54 24.29 1.03
C PRO A 184 -2.43 23.41 0.44
N ASP A 185 -1.21 23.92 0.29
CA ASP A 185 -0.05 23.15 -0.15
C ASP A 185 0.48 22.14 0.89
N ILE A 186 -0.10 22.09 2.09
CA ILE A 186 0.18 20.99 3.03
C ILE A 186 -0.41 19.66 2.56
N TYR A 187 -1.32 19.68 1.57
CA TYR A 187 -1.93 18.49 0.99
C TYR A 187 -1.31 18.12 -0.34
N PHE A 188 -1.35 16.83 -0.65
CA PHE A 188 -1.05 16.36 -2.00
C PHE A 188 -1.95 17.04 -3.02
N THR A 189 -1.38 17.33 -4.18
CA THR A 189 -2.05 18.10 -5.23
C THR A 189 -1.84 17.43 -6.58
N ASP A 190 -2.90 17.30 -7.36
CA ASP A 190 -2.85 16.82 -8.73
C ASP A 190 -2.56 17.95 -9.73
N LYS A 191 -2.46 17.60 -11.03
CA LYS A 191 -2.11 18.56 -12.09
C LYS A 191 -3.15 19.67 -12.30
N GLU A 192 -4.41 19.43 -11.93
CA GLU A 192 -5.50 20.41 -12.01
C GLU A 192 -5.56 21.30 -10.76
N GLY A 193 -4.65 21.11 -9.80
CA GLY A 193 -4.59 21.88 -8.56
C GLY A 193 -5.58 21.44 -7.49
N ARG A 194 -6.26 20.29 -7.65
CA ARG A 194 -7.16 19.74 -6.62
C ARG A 194 -6.36 19.21 -5.45
N ARG A 195 -6.77 19.59 -4.23
CA ARG A 195 -6.11 19.20 -2.98
C ARG A 195 -6.71 17.91 -2.43
N ASN A 196 -5.90 16.89 -2.23
CA ASN A 196 -6.35 15.66 -1.58
C ASN A 196 -6.15 15.76 -0.07
N HIS A 197 -7.25 15.96 0.67
CA HIS A 197 -7.22 16.15 2.13
C HIS A 197 -7.04 14.83 2.90
N GLU A 198 -6.98 13.69 2.23
CA GLU A 198 -6.88 12.38 2.88
C GLU A 198 -5.62 12.26 3.76
N CYS A 199 -4.50 12.83 3.31
CA CYS A 199 -3.25 12.86 4.08
C CYS A 199 -2.38 14.06 3.71
N LEU A 200 -1.40 14.36 4.56
CA LEU A 200 -0.45 15.43 4.35
C LEU A 200 0.54 15.07 3.24
N SER A 201 0.93 16.08 2.45
CA SER A 201 1.99 15.93 1.46
C SER A 201 3.33 15.65 2.12
N TRP A 202 4.08 14.68 1.58
CA TRP A 202 5.43 14.38 2.06
C TRP A 202 6.45 15.50 1.75
N GLY A 203 6.06 16.45 0.91
CA GLY A 203 6.83 17.66 0.63
C GLY A 203 7.05 18.53 1.86
N ILE A 204 6.18 18.41 2.88
CA ILE A 204 6.26 19.20 4.12
C ILE A 204 6.90 18.45 5.30
N ASP A 205 7.41 17.24 5.12
CA ASP A 205 7.97 16.42 6.21
C ASP A 205 8.95 17.20 7.11
N ALA A 206 9.77 18.05 6.51
CA ALA A 206 10.78 18.86 7.21
C ALA A 206 10.41 20.35 7.35
N GLU A 207 9.18 20.73 6.97
CA GLU A 207 8.72 22.10 7.00
C GLU A 207 7.91 22.38 8.29
N MET A 208 8.21 23.48 8.99
CA MET A 208 7.56 23.83 10.26
C MET A 208 6.19 24.50 10.04
N VAL A 209 5.28 23.81 9.34
CA VAL A 209 3.99 24.34 8.90
C VAL A 209 2.82 24.01 9.84
N LEU A 210 3.01 23.12 10.81
CA LEU A 210 1.99 22.72 11.77
C LEU A 210 2.19 23.41 13.13
N ASN A 211 1.79 24.68 13.22
CA ASN A 211 1.96 25.50 14.43
C ASN A 211 3.41 25.49 14.98
N GLY A 212 4.37 25.73 14.09
CA GLY A 212 5.80 25.76 14.42
C GLY A 212 6.44 24.38 14.59
N ARG A 213 5.75 23.30 14.24
CA ARG A 213 6.27 21.93 14.19
C ARG A 213 6.24 21.37 12.76
N THR A 214 7.10 20.42 12.51
CA THR A 214 7.04 19.60 11.30
C THR A 214 6.00 18.46 11.46
N PRO A 215 5.45 17.90 10.38
CA PRO A 215 4.62 16.68 10.45
C PRO A 215 5.32 15.52 11.17
N LEU A 216 6.63 15.35 10.95
CA LEU A 216 7.40 14.30 11.61
C LEU A 216 7.44 14.46 13.14
N GLU A 217 7.57 15.71 13.64
CA GLU A 217 7.49 15.99 15.07
C GLU A 217 6.10 15.71 15.63
N VAL A 218 5.05 16.05 14.88
CA VAL A 218 3.66 15.79 15.26
C VAL A 218 3.39 14.27 15.35
N TYR A 219 3.77 13.50 14.33
CA TYR A 219 3.66 12.04 14.34
C TYR A 219 4.46 11.40 15.48
N SER A 220 5.66 11.91 15.75
CA SER A 220 6.49 11.45 16.87
C SER A 220 5.82 11.71 18.23
N ASP A 221 5.24 12.91 18.43
CA ASP A 221 4.53 13.28 19.66
C ASP A 221 3.30 12.37 19.85
N TYR A 222 2.53 12.11 18.79
CA TYR A 222 1.37 11.20 18.80
C TYR A 222 1.77 9.78 19.20
N MET A 223 2.78 9.21 18.54
CA MET A 223 3.29 7.86 18.85
C MET A 223 3.82 7.75 20.28
N ARG A 224 4.51 8.78 20.78
CA ARG A 224 4.98 8.82 22.17
C ARG A 224 3.84 8.92 23.16
N SER A 225 2.81 9.72 22.88
CA SER A 225 1.60 9.81 23.72
C SER A 225 0.92 8.44 23.82
N PHE A 226 0.75 7.74 22.70
CA PHE A 226 0.22 6.37 22.67
C PHE A 226 1.06 5.43 23.53
N ARG A 227 2.39 5.44 23.32
CA ARG A 227 3.29 4.55 24.05
C ARG A 227 3.21 4.75 25.56
N LEU A 228 3.09 6.00 26.01
CA LEU A 228 2.97 6.33 27.43
C LEU A 228 1.61 5.92 28.01
N GLU A 229 0.50 6.22 27.30
CA GLU A 229 -0.86 5.89 27.78
C GLU A 229 -1.07 4.37 27.93
N PHE A 230 -0.48 3.58 27.02
CA PHE A 230 -0.68 2.13 26.96
C PHE A 230 0.52 1.31 27.45
N ASP A 231 1.42 1.87 28.26
CA ASP A 231 2.65 1.21 28.73
C ASP A 231 2.39 -0.17 29.37
N ASP A 232 1.34 -0.32 30.18
CA ASP A 232 0.94 -1.58 30.80
C ASP A 232 0.55 -2.65 29.75
N PHE A 233 -0.11 -2.26 28.65
CA PHE A 233 -0.48 -3.18 27.57
C PHE A 233 0.74 -3.65 26.77
N PHE A 234 1.75 -2.83 26.61
CA PHE A 234 3.04 -3.21 26.04
C PHE A 234 3.79 -4.16 26.99
N ALA A 235 3.88 -3.82 28.28
CA ALA A 235 4.57 -4.64 29.30
C ALA A 235 3.96 -6.04 29.41
N ARG A 236 2.64 -6.14 29.32
CA ARG A 236 1.90 -7.41 29.32
C ARG A 236 1.86 -8.10 27.96
N ARG A 237 2.44 -7.51 26.90
CA ARG A 237 2.42 -8.04 25.54
C ARG A 237 1.00 -8.28 25.01
N VAL A 238 0.04 -7.45 25.41
CA VAL A 238 -1.30 -7.42 24.79
C VAL A 238 -1.18 -6.81 23.41
N ILE A 239 -0.50 -5.64 23.29
CA ILE A 239 -0.10 -5.07 22.01
C ILE A 239 1.06 -5.89 21.45
N SER A 240 0.82 -6.58 20.34
CA SER A 240 1.76 -7.49 19.68
C SER A 240 2.54 -6.81 18.56
N GLU A 241 1.96 -5.80 17.91
CA GLU A 241 2.55 -5.09 16.78
C GLU A 241 1.93 -3.68 16.63
N ILE A 242 2.73 -2.75 16.13
CA ILE A 242 2.29 -1.42 15.71
C ILE A 242 2.50 -1.28 14.20
N GLU A 243 1.42 -1.13 13.44
CA GLU A 243 1.48 -0.76 12.03
C GLU A 243 1.50 0.76 11.89
N ILE A 244 2.38 1.28 11.06
CA ILE A 244 2.57 2.72 10.87
C ILE A 244 1.88 3.16 9.59
N GLY A 245 0.85 3.99 9.72
CA GLY A 245 0.20 4.64 8.60
C GLY A 245 1.14 5.64 7.92
N LEU A 246 1.41 5.45 6.63
CA LEU A 246 2.40 6.22 5.88
C LEU A 246 1.81 7.06 4.74
N GLY A 247 0.52 6.90 4.47
CA GLY A 247 -0.16 7.62 3.39
C GLY A 247 -1.65 7.31 3.35
N PRO A 248 -2.30 7.43 2.19
CA PRO A 248 -3.73 7.17 2.04
C PRO A 248 -4.07 5.73 2.42
N CYS A 249 -5.18 5.53 3.10
CA CYS A 249 -5.60 4.23 3.66
C CYS A 249 -4.55 3.59 4.61
N GLY A 250 -3.62 4.36 5.16
CA GLY A 250 -2.49 3.87 5.95
C GLY A 250 -1.37 3.23 5.12
N GLU A 251 -1.49 3.17 3.80
CA GLU A 251 -0.56 2.52 2.88
C GLU A 251 0.59 3.45 2.46
N LEU A 252 1.78 2.89 2.25
CA LEU A 252 2.91 3.64 1.70
C LEU A 252 2.75 3.82 0.18
N ARG A 253 1.93 4.76 -0.22
CA ARG A 253 1.71 5.17 -1.63
C ARG A 253 1.23 6.61 -1.71
N TYR A 254 1.31 7.20 -2.91
CA TYR A 254 0.63 8.47 -3.19
C TYR A 254 -0.90 8.28 -3.29
N PRO A 255 -1.72 9.32 -3.00
CA PRO A 255 -3.18 9.27 -3.14
C PRO A 255 -3.63 9.44 -4.60
N SER A 256 -3.15 8.55 -5.48
CA SER A 256 -3.26 8.66 -6.95
C SER A 256 -4.61 8.19 -7.51
N TYR A 257 -5.51 7.68 -6.66
CA TYR A 257 -6.78 7.08 -7.07
C TYR A 257 -7.99 7.63 -6.30
N PRO A 258 -8.16 8.96 -6.23
CA PRO A 258 -9.24 9.53 -5.42
C PRO A 258 -10.59 9.41 -6.12
N ALA A 259 -11.48 8.54 -5.65
CA ALA A 259 -12.85 8.41 -6.18
C ALA A 259 -13.61 9.76 -6.12
N LYS A 260 -13.36 10.57 -5.09
CA LYS A 260 -13.92 11.93 -4.95
C LYS A 260 -13.55 12.89 -6.08
N PHE A 261 -12.47 12.62 -6.84
CA PHE A 261 -12.08 13.38 -8.03
C PHE A 261 -12.42 12.67 -9.34
N GLY A 262 -13.24 11.62 -9.27
CA GLY A 262 -13.77 10.91 -10.42
C GLY A 262 -12.86 9.79 -10.94
N TRP A 263 -11.88 9.33 -10.14
CA TRP A 263 -11.17 8.11 -10.52
C TRP A 263 -12.08 6.89 -10.46
N GLU A 264 -12.00 6.07 -11.49
CA GLU A 264 -12.69 4.80 -11.63
C GLU A 264 -11.70 3.70 -12.04
N TYR A 265 -11.88 2.50 -11.49
CA TYR A 265 -11.09 1.34 -11.88
C TYR A 265 -11.38 0.94 -13.35
N PRO A 266 -10.38 0.65 -14.20
CA PRO A 266 -8.95 0.54 -13.89
C PRO A 266 -8.10 1.75 -14.35
N GLY A 267 -8.57 2.96 -14.16
CA GLY A 267 -7.80 4.18 -14.51
C GLY A 267 -6.38 4.17 -13.94
N ILE A 268 -5.41 4.71 -14.69
CA ILE A 268 -3.98 4.71 -14.30
C ILE A 268 -3.67 5.59 -13.10
N GLY A 269 -4.60 6.47 -12.68
CA GLY A 269 -4.34 7.47 -11.65
C GLY A 269 -3.53 8.67 -12.15
N GLU A 270 -3.28 9.62 -11.27
CA GLU A 270 -2.47 10.81 -11.55
C GLU A 270 -1.32 10.97 -10.56
N PHE A 271 -0.21 11.57 -11.01
CA PHE A 271 0.85 12.01 -10.12
C PHE A 271 0.35 13.09 -9.15
N GLN A 272 0.79 13.02 -7.89
CA GLN A 272 0.32 13.86 -6.78
C GLN A 272 1.47 14.73 -6.23
N CYS A 273 2.11 15.53 -7.09
CA CYS A 273 3.31 16.27 -6.74
C CYS A 273 3.27 17.76 -7.15
N TYR A 274 2.06 18.33 -7.25
CA TYR A 274 1.89 19.71 -7.72
C TYR A 274 1.68 20.72 -6.58
N ASP A 275 1.83 20.33 -5.29
CA ASP A 275 1.97 21.30 -4.22
C ASP A 275 3.33 22.04 -4.31
N LYS A 276 3.40 23.23 -3.76
CA LYS A 276 4.60 24.10 -3.89
C LYS A 276 5.87 23.48 -3.31
N TYR A 277 5.76 22.60 -2.31
CA TYR A 277 6.92 22.01 -1.64
C TYR A 277 7.52 20.88 -2.48
N LEU A 278 6.68 19.99 -3.04
CA LEU A 278 7.13 18.95 -3.96
C LEU A 278 7.62 19.53 -5.29
N ILE A 279 6.95 20.56 -5.85
CA ILE A 279 7.46 21.28 -7.02
C ILE A 279 8.87 21.85 -6.75
N LYS A 280 9.06 22.52 -5.61
CA LYS A 280 10.37 23.07 -5.24
C LYS A 280 11.42 21.96 -5.06
N SER A 281 11.02 20.81 -4.50
CA SER A 281 11.89 19.64 -4.37
C SER A 281 12.32 19.09 -5.72
N LEU A 282 11.38 18.95 -6.67
CA LEU A 282 11.65 18.49 -8.03
C LEU A 282 12.60 19.46 -8.77
N GLN A 283 12.36 20.76 -8.66
CA GLN A 283 13.23 21.79 -9.26
C GLN A 283 14.67 21.69 -8.75
N LYS A 284 14.85 21.57 -7.42
CA LYS A 284 16.17 21.38 -6.82
C LYS A 284 16.85 20.08 -7.29
N ALA A 285 16.09 18.98 -7.41
CA ALA A 285 16.62 17.73 -7.93
C ALA A 285 17.06 17.86 -9.39
N ALA A 286 16.29 18.56 -10.23
CA ALA A 286 16.61 18.81 -11.63
C ALA A 286 17.86 19.70 -11.79
N GLU A 287 18.00 20.74 -10.98
CA GLU A 287 19.19 21.58 -10.91
C GLU A 287 20.44 20.78 -10.51
N ALA A 288 20.31 19.95 -9.47
CA ALA A 288 21.39 19.08 -9.00
C ALA A 288 21.80 18.04 -10.05
N TRP A 289 20.86 17.60 -10.90
CA TRP A 289 21.11 16.70 -12.03
C TRP A 289 21.79 17.43 -13.21
N GLY A 290 21.80 18.77 -13.20
CA GLY A 290 22.37 19.61 -14.25
C GLY A 290 21.40 19.94 -15.38
N ASN A 291 20.08 19.72 -15.21
CA ASN A 291 19.06 20.03 -16.21
C ASN A 291 17.81 20.66 -15.58
N SER A 292 17.84 21.96 -15.36
CA SER A 292 16.73 22.71 -14.75
C SER A 292 15.41 22.61 -15.51
N ALA A 293 15.44 22.30 -16.83
CA ALA A 293 14.23 22.10 -17.63
C ALA A 293 13.41 20.86 -17.20
N TRP A 294 14.03 19.93 -16.46
CA TRP A 294 13.36 18.75 -15.92
C TRP A 294 12.63 19.00 -14.60
N GLY A 295 12.71 20.22 -14.06
CA GLY A 295 12.08 20.62 -12.79
C GLY A 295 10.55 20.75 -12.84
N LYS A 296 9.85 19.95 -13.64
CA LYS A 296 8.39 19.88 -13.76
C LYS A 296 7.93 18.45 -13.94
N ALA A 297 6.69 18.15 -13.51
CA ALA A 297 6.09 16.85 -13.72
C ALA A 297 5.68 16.61 -15.18
N PRO A 298 5.49 15.35 -15.62
CA PRO A 298 5.10 15.03 -17.00
C PRO A 298 3.73 15.61 -17.37
N GLU A 299 3.67 16.39 -18.45
CA GLU A 299 2.43 16.99 -18.94
C GLU A 299 1.55 15.99 -19.71
N ASN A 300 2.17 14.96 -20.30
CA ASN A 300 1.54 13.94 -21.15
C ASN A 300 1.27 12.60 -20.45
N ALA A 301 1.21 12.60 -19.12
CA ALA A 301 0.92 11.39 -18.32
C ALA A 301 -0.56 11.01 -18.25
N GLY A 302 -1.44 11.73 -18.96
CA GLY A 302 -2.87 11.46 -18.97
C GLY A 302 -3.63 12.06 -17.79
N SER A 303 -4.74 11.45 -17.45
CA SER A 303 -5.61 11.80 -16.32
C SER A 303 -6.02 10.55 -15.55
N TYR A 304 -6.77 10.71 -14.46
CA TYR A 304 -7.15 9.62 -13.56
C TYR A 304 -7.63 8.36 -14.28
N ASN A 305 -8.48 8.50 -15.31
CA ASN A 305 -9.12 7.38 -16.02
C ASN A 305 -8.50 7.06 -17.38
N SER A 306 -7.35 7.65 -17.71
CA SER A 306 -6.62 7.30 -18.93
C SER A 306 -6.13 5.85 -18.86
N LYS A 307 -5.92 5.26 -20.05
CA LYS A 307 -5.21 3.99 -20.22
C LYS A 307 -3.76 4.26 -20.59
N PRO A 308 -2.82 3.37 -20.30
CA PRO A 308 -1.40 3.59 -20.61
C PRO A 308 -1.15 3.99 -22.07
N GLN A 309 -1.78 3.29 -23.03
CA GLN A 309 -1.62 3.53 -24.46
C GLN A 309 -2.20 4.86 -24.97
N GLU A 310 -3.02 5.54 -24.16
CA GLU A 310 -3.62 6.84 -24.50
C GLU A 310 -2.73 8.01 -24.12
N THR A 311 -1.59 7.74 -23.45
CA THR A 311 -0.69 8.75 -22.91
C THR A 311 0.66 8.72 -23.64
N GLY A 312 1.28 9.87 -23.82
CA GLY A 312 2.65 9.94 -24.35
C GLY A 312 3.70 9.47 -23.34
N PHE A 313 3.37 9.52 -22.05
CA PHE A 313 4.28 9.12 -20.99
C PHE A 313 4.31 7.61 -20.78
N PHE A 314 3.16 6.94 -20.64
CA PHE A 314 3.09 5.53 -20.26
C PHE A 314 2.90 4.54 -21.41
N CYS A 315 2.69 5.00 -22.66
CA CYS A 315 2.54 4.10 -23.80
C CYS A 315 3.82 3.28 -24.05
N ASP A 316 3.72 2.26 -24.89
CA ASP A 316 4.89 1.48 -25.34
C ASP A 316 5.93 2.43 -25.95
N PHE A 317 7.17 2.36 -25.47
CA PHE A 317 8.27 3.28 -25.79
C PHE A 317 8.03 4.73 -25.35
N GLY A 318 7.08 4.97 -24.45
CA GLY A 318 6.76 6.28 -23.91
C GLY A 318 7.89 6.92 -23.09
N GLU A 319 7.68 8.17 -22.71
CA GLU A 319 8.70 8.97 -22.03
C GLU A 319 9.11 8.43 -20.65
N TYR A 320 8.27 7.60 -19.98
CA TYR A 320 8.62 6.96 -18.71
C TYR A 320 9.99 6.25 -18.75
N ASN A 321 10.37 5.69 -19.91
CA ASN A 321 11.63 4.98 -20.11
C ASN A 321 12.75 5.85 -20.70
N GLY A 322 12.47 7.12 -21.03
CA GLY A 322 13.45 8.12 -21.49
C GLY A 322 14.27 8.70 -20.33
N PHE A 323 15.27 9.52 -20.62
CA PHE A 323 16.15 10.12 -19.61
C PHE A 323 15.38 10.97 -18.60
N TYR A 324 14.48 11.83 -19.08
CA TYR A 324 13.62 12.65 -18.23
C TYR A 324 12.67 11.79 -17.39
N GLY A 325 11.97 10.83 -18.01
CA GLY A 325 11.02 9.97 -17.30
C GLY A 325 11.69 9.18 -16.18
N ARG A 326 12.86 8.58 -16.43
CA ARG A 326 13.63 7.88 -15.42
C ARG A 326 14.09 8.79 -14.27
N PHE A 327 14.54 10.01 -14.59
CA PHE A 327 14.87 11.01 -13.57
C PHE A 327 13.64 11.34 -12.71
N PHE A 328 12.51 11.68 -13.35
CA PHE A 328 11.28 12.05 -12.64
C PHE A 328 10.77 10.91 -11.76
N LEU A 329 10.64 9.68 -12.29
CA LEU A 329 10.15 8.52 -11.58
C LEU A 329 11.08 8.12 -10.41
N HIS A 330 12.39 8.23 -10.61
CA HIS A 330 13.35 8.01 -9.51
C HIS A 330 13.15 9.03 -8.39
N TRP A 331 13.04 10.33 -8.73
CA TRP A 331 12.75 11.37 -7.75
C TRP A 331 11.43 11.11 -7.03
N TYR A 332 10.36 10.79 -7.76
CA TYR A 332 9.02 10.59 -7.22
C TYR A 332 8.98 9.40 -6.24
N SER A 333 9.56 8.28 -6.62
CA SER A 333 9.72 7.11 -5.76
C SER A 333 10.63 7.38 -4.57
N GLN A 334 11.71 8.16 -4.73
CA GLN A 334 12.62 8.49 -3.64
C GLN A 334 11.96 9.36 -2.56
N ILE A 335 11.03 10.26 -2.92
CA ILE A 335 10.23 11.02 -1.94
C ILE A 335 9.42 10.05 -1.07
N LEU A 336 8.74 9.07 -1.66
CA LEU A 336 7.99 8.02 -0.95
C LEU A 336 8.89 7.24 0.02
N ILE A 337 10.03 6.76 -0.45
CA ILE A 337 10.98 5.99 0.36
C ILE A 337 11.53 6.85 1.52
N ASN A 338 11.88 8.11 1.26
CA ASN A 338 12.39 9.03 2.26
C ASN A 338 11.36 9.32 3.36
N HIS A 339 10.07 9.46 3.00
CA HIS A 339 8.98 9.62 3.96
C HIS A 339 8.89 8.38 4.86
N GLY A 340 8.77 7.19 4.27
CA GLY A 340 8.74 5.93 5.01
C GLY A 340 9.96 5.76 5.94
N ASP A 341 11.17 6.05 5.44
CA ASP A 341 12.42 5.97 6.21
C ASP A 341 12.41 6.89 7.45
N ARG A 342 11.93 8.11 7.31
CA ARG A 342 11.86 9.09 8.41
C ARG A 342 10.83 8.69 9.46
N VAL A 343 9.60 8.36 9.04
CA VAL A 343 8.51 8.03 9.97
C VAL A 343 8.79 6.71 10.69
N LEU A 344 9.25 5.69 9.98
CA LEU A 344 9.63 4.40 10.60
C LEU A 344 10.83 4.55 11.56
N GLY A 345 11.76 5.44 11.26
CA GLY A 345 12.84 5.77 12.19
C GLY A 345 12.34 6.32 13.52
N LEU A 346 11.33 7.20 13.49
CA LEU A 346 10.67 7.72 14.70
C LEU A 346 9.85 6.65 15.42
N ALA A 347 9.14 5.80 14.67
CA ALA A 347 8.37 4.69 15.21
C ALA A 347 9.24 3.68 15.94
N ALA A 348 10.39 3.30 15.35
CA ALA A 348 11.34 2.39 15.97
C ALA A 348 11.90 2.91 17.31
N LEU A 349 12.01 4.24 17.45
CA LEU A 349 12.39 4.87 18.72
C LEU A 349 11.23 4.87 19.73
N ALA A 350 10.01 5.23 19.28
CA ALA A 350 8.84 5.33 20.15
C ALA A 350 8.41 3.94 20.68
N PHE A 351 8.47 2.91 19.84
CA PHE A 351 7.98 1.55 20.14
C PHE A 351 9.12 0.54 20.37
N LYS A 352 10.25 0.99 20.83
CA LYS A 352 11.41 0.13 21.08
C LYS A 352 11.03 -1.15 21.84
N GLY A 353 11.35 -2.31 21.27
CA GLY A 353 11.06 -3.62 21.85
C GLY A 353 9.69 -4.21 21.44
N THR A 354 8.91 -3.49 20.65
CA THR A 354 7.66 -3.98 20.03
C THR A 354 7.86 -4.08 18.51
N PRO A 355 7.40 -5.15 17.84
CA PRO A 355 7.40 -5.22 16.38
C PRO A 355 6.67 -4.04 15.76
N ILE A 356 7.22 -3.49 14.68
CA ILE A 356 6.57 -2.48 13.84
C ILE A 356 6.37 -3.03 12.44
N ALA A 357 5.33 -2.57 11.75
CA ALA A 357 5.01 -2.95 10.38
C ALA A 357 4.64 -1.72 9.55
N ALA A 358 4.71 -1.86 8.24
CA ALA A 358 4.15 -0.88 7.30
C ALA A 358 3.41 -1.59 6.17
N LYS A 359 2.28 -1.01 5.77
CA LYS A 359 1.43 -1.53 4.71
C LYS A 359 1.87 -1.03 3.34
N VAL A 360 1.96 -1.95 2.38
CA VAL A 360 2.16 -1.66 0.96
C VAL A 360 0.95 -2.17 0.19
N SER A 361 0.40 -1.33 -0.69
CA SER A 361 -0.82 -1.64 -1.44
C SER A 361 -0.57 -2.52 -2.66
N GLY A 362 -1.51 -3.42 -2.93
CA GLY A 362 -1.52 -4.25 -4.13
C GLY A 362 -2.10 -3.50 -5.35
N ILE A 363 -1.28 -2.74 -6.04
CA ILE A 363 -1.66 -2.03 -7.27
C ILE A 363 -1.48 -2.96 -8.46
N HIS A 364 -2.45 -3.80 -8.74
CA HIS A 364 -2.34 -4.94 -9.66
C HIS A 364 -2.85 -4.69 -11.09
N TRP A 365 -3.57 -3.58 -11.36
CA TRP A 365 -4.05 -3.26 -12.71
C TRP A 365 -2.96 -2.58 -13.52
N TRP A 366 -2.98 -2.81 -14.83
CA TRP A 366 -1.91 -2.45 -15.76
C TRP A 366 -0.56 -3.12 -15.47
N TYR A 367 -0.55 -4.14 -14.58
CA TYR A 367 0.67 -4.87 -14.24
C TYR A 367 1.24 -5.63 -15.45
N ASN A 368 0.38 -6.20 -16.31
CA ASN A 368 0.78 -6.85 -17.56
C ASN A 368 1.06 -5.87 -18.71
N THR A 369 1.58 -4.67 -18.39
CA THR A 369 2.04 -3.66 -19.35
C THR A 369 3.51 -3.32 -19.09
N LYS A 370 4.22 -2.79 -20.09
CA LYS A 370 5.64 -2.46 -19.93
C LYS A 370 5.90 -1.30 -18.96
N SER A 371 4.96 -0.37 -18.85
CA SER A 371 5.11 0.80 -18.00
C SER A 371 4.69 0.57 -16.56
N HIS A 372 3.79 -0.40 -16.29
CA HIS A 372 3.16 -0.53 -14.98
C HIS A 372 2.55 0.81 -14.48
N ALA A 373 1.82 1.49 -15.36
CA ALA A 373 1.43 2.91 -15.18
C ALA A 373 0.76 3.21 -13.83
N ALA A 374 -0.10 2.31 -13.34
CA ALA A 374 -0.75 2.48 -12.05
C ALA A 374 0.25 2.41 -10.89
N GLU A 375 1.18 1.47 -10.88
CA GLU A 375 2.22 1.42 -9.87
C GLU A 375 3.10 2.68 -9.89
N LEU A 376 3.45 3.19 -11.09
CA LEU A 376 4.26 4.40 -11.24
C LEU A 376 3.57 5.64 -10.67
N THR A 377 2.26 5.82 -10.90
CA THR A 377 1.53 6.95 -10.31
C THR A 377 1.39 6.83 -8.80
N ALA A 378 1.32 5.60 -8.26
CA ALA A 378 1.33 5.33 -6.82
C ALA A 378 2.69 5.57 -6.16
N GLY A 379 3.77 5.73 -6.94
CA GLY A 379 5.13 5.95 -6.45
C GLY A 379 6.01 4.70 -6.41
N PHE A 380 5.50 3.56 -6.86
CA PHE A 380 6.26 2.32 -6.97
C PHE A 380 6.99 2.29 -8.31
N TYR A 381 8.28 2.57 -8.31
CA TYR A 381 9.07 2.58 -9.55
C TYR A 381 9.35 1.14 -10.02
N ASN A 382 8.29 0.44 -10.41
CA ASN A 382 8.31 -0.93 -10.89
C ASN A 382 8.01 -0.95 -12.40
N SER A 383 9.03 -0.82 -13.24
CA SER A 383 8.89 -0.86 -14.69
C SER A 383 10.16 -1.33 -15.39
N GLY A 384 10.03 -2.13 -16.43
CA GLY A 384 11.14 -2.63 -17.21
C GLY A 384 12.08 -3.52 -16.39
N ASN A 385 13.33 -3.08 -16.16
CA ASN A 385 14.33 -3.81 -15.38
C ASN A 385 14.46 -3.28 -13.93
N PHE A 386 13.56 -2.41 -13.49
CA PHE A 386 13.57 -1.85 -12.14
C PHE A 386 12.64 -2.65 -11.24
N THR A 387 13.17 -3.18 -10.15
CA THR A 387 12.40 -3.85 -9.11
C THR A 387 12.03 -2.81 -8.05
N GLY A 388 10.91 -2.10 -8.25
CA GLY A 388 10.48 -0.99 -7.40
C GLY A 388 10.33 -1.33 -5.93
N TYR A 389 10.01 -2.57 -5.63
CA TYR A 389 9.81 -3.05 -4.27
C TYR A 389 11.11 -3.31 -3.51
N SER A 390 12.25 -3.59 -4.18
CA SER A 390 13.54 -3.84 -3.52
C SER A 390 14.01 -2.68 -2.65
N ALA A 391 13.80 -1.43 -3.09
CA ALA A 391 14.14 -0.24 -2.30
C ALA A 391 13.23 -0.09 -1.07
N ILE A 392 11.94 -0.39 -1.21
CA ILE A 392 10.95 -0.35 -0.11
C ILE A 392 11.30 -1.40 0.94
N VAL A 393 11.49 -2.67 0.56
CA VAL A 393 11.82 -3.73 1.53
C VAL A 393 13.18 -3.51 2.18
N SER A 394 14.14 -2.89 1.49
CA SER A 394 15.43 -2.49 2.07
C SER A 394 15.26 -1.40 3.13
N MET A 395 14.39 -0.44 2.90
CA MET A 395 14.02 0.60 3.87
C MET A 395 13.31 -0.02 5.09
N LEU A 396 12.36 -0.94 4.89
CA LEU A 396 11.70 -1.67 5.98
C LEU A 396 12.72 -2.43 6.82
N LYS A 397 13.64 -3.16 6.19
CA LYS A 397 14.73 -3.89 6.86
C LYS A 397 15.60 -2.99 7.74
N LYS A 398 15.95 -1.81 7.24
CA LYS A 398 16.74 -0.82 7.98
C LYS A 398 16.15 -0.49 9.35
N HIS A 399 14.82 -0.47 9.45
CA HIS A 399 14.10 -0.14 10.67
C HIS A 399 13.59 -1.38 11.43
N GLY A 400 13.87 -2.58 10.96
CA GLY A 400 13.36 -3.81 11.53
C GLY A 400 11.83 -3.94 11.42
N ALA A 401 11.23 -3.26 10.44
CA ALA A 401 9.79 -3.28 10.19
C ALA A 401 9.39 -4.50 9.35
N ALA A 402 8.24 -5.09 9.66
CA ALA A 402 7.60 -6.08 8.83
C ALA A 402 6.93 -5.42 7.62
N LEU A 403 6.84 -6.16 6.51
CA LEU A 403 5.95 -5.82 5.41
C LEU A 403 4.56 -6.36 5.71
N ASN A 404 3.52 -5.52 5.63
CA ASN A 404 2.13 -5.95 5.53
C ASN A 404 1.63 -5.69 4.10
N PHE A 405 1.20 -6.75 3.39
CA PHE A 405 0.82 -6.65 1.98
C PHE A 405 -0.64 -7.03 1.77
N THR A 406 -1.34 -6.30 0.89
CA THR A 406 -2.78 -6.49 0.65
C THR A 406 -3.07 -7.39 -0.56
N CYS A 407 -4.35 -7.65 -0.85
CA CYS A 407 -4.89 -8.37 -2.02
C CYS A 407 -4.52 -9.86 -2.13
N LEU A 408 -4.27 -10.55 -1.01
CA LEU A 408 -3.85 -11.95 -1.04
C LEU A 408 -4.95 -12.92 -1.52
N GLU A 409 -6.22 -12.55 -1.44
CA GLU A 409 -7.37 -13.34 -1.88
C GLU A 409 -7.62 -13.25 -3.40
N LEU A 410 -7.06 -12.23 -4.07
CA LEU A 410 -7.36 -11.97 -5.47
C LEU A 410 -6.74 -13.00 -6.40
N ARG A 411 -7.49 -13.37 -7.44
CA ARG A 411 -7.04 -14.29 -8.50
C ARG A 411 -6.99 -13.58 -9.84
N THR A 412 -5.91 -13.77 -10.57
CA THR A 412 -5.72 -13.17 -11.90
C THR A 412 -6.85 -13.57 -12.86
N VAL A 413 -7.29 -14.84 -12.84
CA VAL A 413 -8.38 -15.34 -13.69
C VAL A 413 -9.72 -14.64 -13.45
N ASP A 414 -10.01 -14.20 -12.22
CA ASP A 414 -11.25 -13.48 -11.93
C ASP A 414 -11.15 -12.04 -12.43
N GLN A 415 -9.99 -11.39 -12.28
CA GLN A 415 -9.74 -10.06 -12.81
C GLN A 415 -9.81 -10.03 -14.34
N GLU A 416 -9.22 -11.01 -15.03
CA GLU A 416 -9.29 -11.14 -16.49
C GLU A 416 -10.73 -11.34 -16.99
N ARG A 417 -11.54 -12.07 -16.24
CA ARG A 417 -12.95 -12.31 -16.60
C ARG A 417 -13.82 -11.07 -16.41
N GLU A 418 -13.64 -10.33 -15.30
CA GLU A 418 -14.49 -9.19 -14.93
C GLU A 418 -14.02 -7.88 -15.58
N PHE A 419 -12.71 -7.69 -15.71
CA PHE A 419 -12.07 -6.47 -16.21
C PHE A 419 -10.90 -6.80 -17.17
N PRO A 420 -11.18 -7.43 -18.33
CA PRO A 420 -10.12 -7.87 -19.26
C PRO A 420 -9.25 -6.69 -19.76
N GLU A 421 -9.79 -5.48 -19.81
CA GLU A 421 -9.09 -4.27 -20.20
C GLU A 421 -8.06 -3.81 -19.17
N ALA A 422 -8.18 -4.23 -17.92
CA ALA A 422 -7.28 -3.80 -16.83
C ALA A 422 -5.87 -4.40 -16.94
N LEU A 423 -5.68 -5.44 -17.75
CA LEU A 423 -4.41 -6.17 -17.89
C LEU A 423 -3.76 -6.44 -16.51
N SER A 424 -4.59 -6.93 -15.60
CA SER A 424 -4.30 -7.06 -14.18
C SER A 424 -3.65 -8.41 -13.88
N ASP A 425 -2.66 -8.44 -12.97
CA ASP A 425 -2.12 -9.69 -12.42
C ASP A 425 -1.83 -9.56 -10.92
N PRO A 426 -2.85 -9.69 -10.06
CA PRO A 426 -2.65 -9.64 -8.62
C PRO A 426 -1.78 -10.79 -8.11
N GLU A 427 -1.83 -11.97 -8.72
CA GLU A 427 -1.05 -13.13 -8.29
C GLU A 427 0.44 -12.92 -8.56
N GLY A 428 0.80 -12.43 -9.76
CA GLY A 428 2.17 -12.08 -10.12
C GLY A 428 2.74 -11.01 -9.21
N LEU A 429 1.98 -9.95 -8.98
CA LEU A 429 2.37 -8.86 -8.07
C LEU A 429 2.60 -9.35 -6.64
N VAL A 430 1.69 -10.14 -6.08
CA VAL A 430 1.83 -10.69 -4.72
C VAL A 430 3.14 -11.45 -4.60
N TRP A 431 3.43 -12.37 -5.52
CA TRP A 431 4.68 -13.14 -5.48
C TRP A 431 5.93 -12.29 -5.65
N GLU A 432 5.91 -11.27 -6.51
CA GLU A 432 7.03 -10.34 -6.67
C GLU A 432 7.36 -9.63 -5.36
N VAL A 433 6.35 -9.06 -4.71
CA VAL A 433 6.53 -8.26 -3.48
C VAL A 433 6.94 -9.13 -2.29
N LEU A 434 6.28 -10.27 -2.10
CA LEU A 434 6.60 -11.18 -1.01
C LEU A 434 8.01 -11.77 -1.16
N ASN A 435 8.40 -12.19 -2.37
CA ASN A 435 9.74 -12.69 -2.62
C ASN A 435 10.81 -11.64 -2.35
N ALA A 436 10.60 -10.39 -2.78
CA ALA A 436 11.53 -9.29 -2.48
C ALA A 436 11.73 -9.10 -0.97
N ALA A 437 10.67 -9.24 -0.16
CA ALA A 437 10.74 -9.14 1.29
C ALA A 437 11.44 -10.36 1.93
N TRP A 438 11.12 -11.58 1.49
CA TRP A 438 11.76 -12.80 1.98
C TRP A 438 13.26 -12.89 1.64
N GLU A 439 13.66 -12.41 0.46
CA GLU A 439 15.09 -12.33 0.08
C GLU A 439 15.90 -11.47 1.05
N VAL A 440 15.35 -10.35 1.50
CA VAL A 440 16.01 -9.50 2.51
C VAL A 440 15.76 -9.96 3.95
N LYS A 441 14.94 -11.02 4.15
CA LYS A 441 14.66 -11.67 5.43
C LYS A 441 13.96 -10.74 6.45
N ILE A 442 12.96 -9.97 6.00
CA ILE A 442 12.03 -9.29 6.91
C ILE A 442 10.78 -10.15 7.10
N PRO A 443 10.07 -10.02 8.24
CA PRO A 443 8.77 -10.65 8.40
C PRO A 443 7.77 -10.11 7.37
N VAL A 444 6.91 -11.00 6.86
CA VAL A 444 5.89 -10.67 5.88
C VAL A 444 4.53 -11.06 6.45
N ALA A 445 3.65 -10.09 6.65
CA ALA A 445 2.26 -10.29 6.96
C ALA A 445 1.39 -10.01 5.72
N GLY A 446 0.15 -10.44 5.76
CA GLY A 446 -0.77 -10.20 4.65
C GLY A 446 -2.19 -9.90 5.08
N GLU A 447 -2.93 -9.27 4.17
CA GLU A 447 -4.35 -8.93 4.33
C GLU A 447 -5.13 -9.26 3.05
N ASN A 448 -6.44 -9.52 3.19
CA ASN A 448 -7.34 -9.44 2.05
C ASN A 448 -7.68 -7.97 1.75
N ALA A 449 -7.86 -7.63 0.48
CA ALA A 449 -8.29 -6.30 0.05
C ALA A 449 -9.83 -6.18 -0.02
N LEU A 450 -10.51 -7.25 -0.42
CA LEU A 450 -11.94 -7.31 -0.61
C LEU A 450 -12.61 -8.25 0.41
N PRO A 451 -13.92 -8.10 0.68
CA PRO A 451 -14.66 -9.05 1.51
C PRO A 451 -14.49 -10.47 1.00
N CYS A 452 -14.01 -11.37 1.84
CA CYS A 452 -13.72 -12.75 1.51
C CYS A 452 -14.51 -13.68 2.41
N TYR A 453 -15.57 -14.30 1.89
CA TYR A 453 -16.45 -15.20 2.64
C TYR A 453 -16.46 -16.63 2.07
N HIS A 454 -15.82 -16.83 0.92
CA HIS A 454 -15.87 -18.07 0.15
C HIS A 454 -14.58 -18.88 0.30
N ARG A 455 -14.74 -20.20 0.24
CA ARG A 455 -13.65 -21.17 0.37
C ARG A 455 -12.52 -20.95 -0.63
N GLU A 456 -12.83 -20.52 -1.85
CA GLU A 456 -11.85 -20.26 -2.90
C GLU A 456 -10.86 -19.14 -2.50
N GLY A 457 -11.36 -18.02 -1.99
CA GLY A 457 -10.53 -16.91 -1.50
C GLY A 457 -9.68 -17.35 -0.29
N TYR A 458 -10.27 -18.05 0.68
CA TYR A 458 -9.51 -18.60 1.81
C TYR A 458 -8.42 -19.59 1.38
N ASN A 459 -8.71 -20.47 0.40
CA ASN A 459 -7.71 -21.39 -0.11
C ASN A 459 -6.58 -20.64 -0.85
N LYS A 460 -6.88 -19.53 -1.54
CA LYS A 460 -5.86 -18.69 -2.17
C LYS A 460 -4.94 -18.06 -1.13
N ILE A 461 -5.50 -17.50 -0.06
CA ILE A 461 -4.73 -16.95 1.06
C ILE A 461 -3.84 -18.05 1.69
N LEU A 462 -4.40 -19.23 1.95
CA LEU A 462 -3.65 -20.37 2.50
C LEU A 462 -2.46 -20.77 1.61
N GLN A 463 -2.66 -20.80 0.29
CA GLN A 463 -1.59 -21.13 -0.67
C GLN A 463 -0.43 -20.14 -0.60
N ILE A 464 -0.73 -18.85 -0.38
CA ILE A 464 0.28 -17.80 -0.25
C ILE A 464 0.91 -17.82 1.15
N ALA A 465 0.09 -18.05 2.18
CA ALA A 465 0.55 -18.05 3.58
C ALA A 465 1.51 -19.21 3.89
N LYS A 466 1.29 -20.37 3.26
CA LYS A 466 2.07 -21.61 3.42
C LYS A 466 2.41 -22.22 2.06
N PRO A 467 3.39 -21.67 1.32
CA PRO A 467 3.74 -22.16 -0.01
C PRO A 467 4.25 -23.61 0.04
N MET A 468 3.48 -24.55 -0.53
CA MET A 468 3.83 -26.00 -0.54
C MET A 468 5.06 -26.32 -1.39
N ASN A 469 5.44 -25.44 -2.31
CA ASN A 469 6.56 -25.64 -3.23
C ASN A 469 7.85 -24.97 -2.76
N ASP A 470 7.91 -24.47 -1.52
CA ASP A 470 9.16 -23.99 -0.95
C ASP A 470 10.00 -25.18 -0.47
N PRO A 471 11.07 -25.56 -1.19
CA PRO A 471 11.88 -26.75 -0.85
C PRO A 471 12.62 -26.61 0.48
N PHE A 472 12.64 -25.43 1.07
CA PHE A 472 13.34 -25.14 2.33
C PHE A 472 12.40 -24.79 3.49
N GLY A 473 11.08 -24.74 3.25
CA GLY A 473 10.07 -24.40 4.29
C GLY A 473 10.31 -23.04 4.97
N ARG A 474 10.93 -22.08 4.28
CA ARG A 474 11.38 -20.80 4.87
C ARG A 474 10.47 -19.62 4.53
N HIS A 475 9.66 -19.79 3.50
CA HIS A 475 8.78 -18.75 2.98
C HIS A 475 7.36 -18.98 3.50
N TYR A 476 6.96 -18.24 4.52
CA TYR A 476 5.60 -18.24 5.05
C TYR A 476 5.25 -16.87 5.63
N LEU A 477 3.97 -16.60 5.78
CA LEU A 477 3.53 -15.37 6.41
C LEU A 477 3.78 -15.42 7.92
N SER A 478 4.23 -14.30 8.49
CA SER A 478 4.38 -14.12 9.95
C SER A 478 3.04 -13.92 10.64
N ALA A 479 2.03 -13.42 9.94
CA ALA A 479 0.65 -13.22 10.38
C ALA A 479 -0.27 -12.99 9.19
N PHE A 480 -1.57 -13.16 9.39
CA PHE A 480 -2.60 -12.74 8.45
C PHE A 480 -3.68 -11.94 9.19
N THR A 481 -4.05 -10.77 8.64
CA THR A 481 -5.14 -9.94 9.16
C THR A 481 -6.33 -9.98 8.22
N TYR A 482 -7.45 -10.49 8.72
CA TYR A 482 -8.70 -10.55 7.96
C TYR A 482 -9.41 -9.18 7.99
N LEU A 483 -9.65 -8.61 6.85
CA LEU A 483 -10.40 -7.37 6.65
C LEU A 483 -11.85 -7.71 6.25
N ARG A 484 -12.87 -7.46 7.08
CA ARG A 484 -12.87 -7.03 8.48
C ARG A 484 -14.05 -7.67 9.21
N LEU A 485 -14.10 -7.54 10.54
CA LEU A 485 -15.26 -7.93 11.34
C LEU A 485 -16.50 -7.18 10.85
N SER A 486 -17.52 -7.93 10.50
CA SER A 486 -18.79 -7.41 9.98
C SER A 486 -19.94 -8.33 10.35
N PRO A 487 -21.20 -7.87 10.36
CA PRO A 487 -22.37 -8.75 10.51
C PRO A 487 -22.36 -9.90 9.51
N THR A 488 -21.98 -9.64 8.27
CA THR A 488 -21.90 -10.67 7.21
C THR A 488 -20.88 -11.76 7.52
N LEU A 489 -19.70 -11.41 8.07
CA LEU A 489 -18.74 -12.42 8.50
C LEU A 489 -19.34 -13.34 9.58
N LEU A 490 -20.13 -12.77 10.50
CA LEU A 490 -20.72 -13.49 11.63
C LEU A 490 -21.98 -14.28 11.27
N GLU A 491 -22.47 -14.19 10.04
CA GLU A 491 -23.53 -15.09 9.55
C GLU A 491 -23.05 -16.53 9.58
N LYS A 492 -23.90 -17.43 10.05
CA LYS A 492 -23.55 -18.83 10.36
C LYS A 492 -22.74 -19.55 9.28
N HIS A 493 -23.13 -19.40 7.99
CA HIS A 493 -22.45 -20.10 6.88
C HIS A 493 -21.06 -19.49 6.58
N ASN A 494 -20.93 -18.17 6.63
CA ASN A 494 -19.67 -17.46 6.43
C ASN A 494 -18.71 -17.74 7.59
N PHE A 495 -19.23 -17.72 8.82
CA PHE A 495 -18.44 -17.94 10.01
C PHE A 495 -17.87 -19.37 10.08
N ILE A 496 -18.62 -20.40 9.66
CA ILE A 496 -18.12 -21.78 9.56
C ILE A 496 -16.93 -21.89 8.58
N GLU A 497 -16.99 -21.22 7.41
CA GLU A 497 -15.87 -21.23 6.46
C GLU A 497 -14.67 -20.45 7.01
N PHE A 498 -14.91 -19.35 7.72
CA PHE A 498 -13.87 -18.60 8.42
C PHE A 498 -13.20 -19.43 9.54
N GLU A 499 -13.97 -20.14 10.38
CA GLU A 499 -13.41 -21.05 11.41
C GLU A 499 -12.51 -22.13 10.79
N ARG A 500 -12.93 -22.72 9.68
CA ARG A 500 -12.12 -23.71 8.95
C ARG A 500 -10.82 -23.09 8.42
N PHE A 501 -10.89 -21.86 7.94
CA PHE A 501 -9.72 -21.12 7.49
C PHE A 501 -8.75 -20.87 8.65
N VAL A 502 -9.23 -20.37 9.79
CA VAL A 502 -8.42 -20.16 10.99
C VAL A 502 -7.73 -21.47 11.43
N GLN A 503 -8.50 -22.59 11.48
CA GLN A 503 -7.93 -23.89 11.82
C GLN A 503 -6.78 -24.27 10.87
N LYS A 504 -6.97 -24.16 9.55
CA LYS A 504 -5.93 -24.50 8.56
C LYS A 504 -4.69 -23.58 8.64
N MET A 505 -4.85 -22.32 9.02
CA MET A 505 -3.73 -21.43 9.26
C MET A 505 -2.93 -21.84 10.49
N HIS A 506 -3.58 -22.42 11.49
CA HIS A 506 -2.95 -22.90 12.71
C HIS A 506 -2.41 -24.34 12.61
N ASP A 507 -2.93 -25.17 11.70
CA ASP A 507 -2.48 -26.56 11.53
C ASP A 507 -0.96 -26.61 11.27
N LYS A 508 -0.26 -27.48 12.05
CA LYS A 508 1.19 -27.68 12.01
C LYS A 508 1.53 -28.86 11.12
#